data_a148bb0cab8373b9735fe3a182825ed0
#
_entry.id   a148bb0cab8373b9735fe3a182825ed0
#
_cell.length_a   1.000
_cell.length_b   1.000
_cell.length_c   1.000
_cell.angle_alpha   90.00
_cell.angle_beta   90.00
_cell.angle_gamma   90.00
#
_symmetry.space_group_name_H-M   'P 1'
#
loop_
_entity.id
_entity.type
_entity.pdbx_description
1 polymer ?
#
loop_
_entity_poly.entity_id
_entity_poly.type
_entity_poly.pdbx_seq_one_letter_code
_entity_poly.pdbx_strand_id
1 'polypeptide(L)'
;MLRAFLTLWLLAACATLARGETVVFTDINVVPMDRQRVIPRTTVIVTDGVISSIGIKAKLPAGTPVIDGKGAWLVPGLADMHNHVTTREDLSLLLANGVTTMLNMGEAKNSFAGRTRIAVNEGKVPGPQIFTALAIDGSPQYGHLVIATPADARAIVGIAKANGYSFVKVYTNLSAEAFAALVDEAKVQGIGVVGHNVKAVGLAQQLAAGQSMVAHVEEFFYGFFPEPPTGDQQAPPADVRIADAIALVKAHGAFVTSDLFNYRTIAAQFGKPEVVKAYLAAPEARYLSPADRIGWAGSFYQTKAVDLSRRVAFEARFVKAMADAGVPLITGGDAPTIPGQVPGFALHAEIDAMLAAGLTPWQTLAAATRTPGEFIAKTVPGAAKFGVVAPGYRADLLLVAENPLENPKTLRAPLGVMVGGRWHDVAALKMMLAEVAARRAVP
;
A
#
# COMPACT_ATOMS: atom_id res chain seq x y z
N MET A 1 -74.59 -20.70 -0.75
CA MET A 1 -73.83 -20.17 -1.90
C MET A 1 -73.29 -18.82 -1.46
N LEU A 2 -72.01 -18.82 -1.04
CA LEU A 2 -71.33 -17.61 -0.58
C LEU A 2 -70.16 -17.34 -1.57
N ARG A 3 -70.26 -16.24 -2.33
CA ARG A 3 -69.24 -15.79 -3.23
C ARG A 3 -68.27 -14.90 -2.44
N ALA A 4 -67.06 -15.34 -2.26
CA ALA A 4 -65.98 -14.53 -1.72
C ALA A 4 -65.34 -13.72 -2.85
N PHE A 5 -65.36 -12.40 -2.73
CA PHE A 5 -64.56 -11.48 -3.59
C PHE A 5 -63.15 -11.36 -3.01
N LEU A 6 -62.18 -11.86 -3.75
CA LEU A 6 -60.75 -11.61 -3.47
C LEU A 6 -60.36 -10.28 -4.16
N THR A 7 -60.12 -9.25 -3.36
CA THR A 7 -59.59 -7.97 -3.83
C THR A 7 -58.07 -8.07 -3.79
N LEU A 8 -57.44 -8.16 -4.97
CA LEU A 8 -56.00 -8.17 -5.13
C LEU A 8 -55.49 -6.72 -5.01
N TRP A 9 -54.80 -6.40 -3.92
CA TRP A 9 -54.04 -5.15 -3.79
C TRP A 9 -52.69 -5.31 -4.48
N LEU A 10 -52.50 -4.71 -5.68
CA LEU A 10 -51.21 -4.49 -6.28
C LEU A 10 -50.50 -3.38 -5.49
N LEU A 11 -49.57 -3.74 -4.61
CA LEU A 11 -48.57 -2.85 -4.09
C LEU A 11 -47.57 -2.55 -5.19
N ALA A 12 -47.75 -1.44 -5.87
CA ALA A 12 -46.67 -0.84 -6.71
C ALA A 12 -45.57 -0.37 -5.78
N ALA A 13 -44.55 -1.21 -5.60
CA ALA A 13 -43.30 -0.79 -4.99
C ALA A 13 -42.66 0.20 -5.96
N CYS A 14 -42.87 1.50 -5.74
CA CYS A 14 -41.99 2.53 -6.28
C CYS A 14 -40.61 2.29 -5.73
N ALA A 15 -39.77 1.57 -6.49
CA ALA A 15 -38.31 1.59 -6.29
C ALA A 15 -37.86 3.04 -6.55
N THR A 16 -37.81 3.84 -5.47
CA THR A 16 -37.04 5.06 -5.48
C THR A 16 -35.60 4.61 -5.71
N LEU A 17 -35.12 4.70 -6.95
CA LEU A 17 -33.70 4.68 -7.24
C LEU A 17 -33.08 5.71 -6.32
N ALA A 18 -32.36 5.26 -5.29
CA ALA A 18 -31.59 6.12 -4.44
C ALA A 18 -30.71 6.95 -5.37
N ARG A 19 -30.93 8.26 -5.40
CA ARG A 19 -30.12 9.18 -6.19
C ARG A 19 -28.71 9.03 -5.66
N GLY A 20 -27.76 8.65 -6.52
CA GLY A 20 -26.38 8.45 -6.16
C GLY A 20 -25.81 9.67 -5.45
N GLU A 21 -25.02 9.44 -4.41
CA GLU A 21 -24.38 10.51 -3.66
C GLU A 21 -23.39 11.22 -4.57
N THR A 22 -23.65 12.49 -4.88
CA THR A 22 -22.78 13.30 -5.76
C THR A 22 -22.04 14.33 -4.91
N VAL A 23 -20.72 14.44 -5.12
CA VAL A 23 -19.84 15.44 -4.52
C VAL A 23 -19.09 16.15 -5.64
N VAL A 24 -18.91 17.47 -5.51
CA VAL A 24 -18.25 18.27 -6.53
C VAL A 24 -17.09 19.06 -5.95
N PHE A 25 -15.93 18.95 -6.57
CA PHE A 25 -14.79 19.81 -6.32
C PHE A 25 -14.77 20.92 -7.37
N THR A 26 -14.67 22.18 -6.94
CA THR A 26 -14.60 23.34 -7.81
C THR A 26 -13.33 24.15 -7.54
N ASP A 27 -12.91 24.95 -8.52
CA ASP A 27 -11.72 25.81 -8.45
C ASP A 27 -10.47 25.07 -7.93
N ILE A 28 -10.18 23.92 -8.52
CA ILE A 28 -9.04 23.05 -8.19
C ILE A 28 -8.08 22.91 -9.35
N ASN A 29 -6.79 22.73 -9.06
CA ASN A 29 -5.81 22.24 -10.01
C ASN A 29 -5.70 20.73 -9.85
N VAL A 30 -5.71 19.97 -10.94
CA VAL A 30 -5.65 18.50 -10.88
C VAL A 30 -4.31 18.02 -11.42
N VAL A 31 -3.61 17.18 -10.64
CA VAL A 31 -2.51 16.33 -11.10
C VAL A 31 -3.08 14.93 -11.30
N PRO A 32 -3.49 14.56 -12.52
CA PRO A 32 -4.29 13.35 -12.73
C PRO A 32 -3.51 12.05 -12.62
N MET A 33 -2.20 12.08 -12.72
CA MET A 33 -1.29 10.94 -12.73
C MET A 33 -1.45 9.95 -13.91
N ASP A 34 -2.29 10.24 -14.90
CA ASP A 34 -2.35 9.49 -16.16
C ASP A 34 -1.08 9.70 -17.01
N ARG A 35 -0.56 10.91 -16.99
CA ARG A 35 0.71 11.39 -17.58
C ARG A 35 1.16 12.64 -16.85
N GLN A 36 2.41 13.04 -17.04
CA GLN A 36 2.96 14.24 -16.42
C GLN A 36 2.32 15.51 -17.01
N ARG A 37 1.27 15.99 -16.33
CA ARG A 37 0.52 17.20 -16.68
C ARG A 37 -0.26 17.74 -15.49
N VAL A 38 -0.71 18.96 -15.62
CA VAL A 38 -1.67 19.63 -14.73
C VAL A 38 -2.90 20.04 -15.53
N ILE A 39 -4.08 19.89 -14.95
CA ILE A 39 -5.34 20.46 -15.46
C ILE A 39 -5.67 21.63 -14.53
N PRO A 40 -5.46 22.89 -14.97
CA PRO A 40 -5.62 24.05 -14.08
C PRO A 40 -7.09 24.43 -13.91
N ARG A 41 -7.42 24.95 -12.73
CA ARG A 41 -8.70 25.58 -12.38
C ARG A 41 -9.93 24.89 -12.95
N THR A 42 -10.10 23.64 -12.59
CA THR A 42 -11.14 22.78 -13.14
C THR A 42 -12.16 22.34 -12.08
N THR A 43 -13.14 21.58 -12.50
CA THR A 43 -14.16 20.93 -11.68
C THR A 43 -14.03 19.42 -11.81
N VAL A 44 -14.15 18.70 -10.69
CA VAL A 44 -14.24 17.23 -10.67
C VAL A 44 -15.57 16.85 -10.02
N ILE A 45 -16.32 15.98 -10.68
CA ILE A 45 -17.60 15.46 -10.18
C ILE A 45 -17.41 13.99 -9.84
N VAL A 46 -17.82 13.64 -8.63
CA VAL A 46 -17.83 12.27 -8.10
C VAL A 46 -19.29 11.87 -7.92
N THR A 47 -19.66 10.69 -8.41
CA THR A 47 -21.01 10.11 -8.23
C THR A 47 -20.85 8.65 -7.85
N ASP A 48 -21.53 8.21 -6.78
CA ASP A 48 -21.48 6.82 -6.28
C ASP A 48 -20.05 6.31 -6.03
N GLY A 49 -19.19 7.17 -5.50
CA GLY A 49 -17.80 6.81 -5.20
C GLY A 49 -16.88 6.72 -6.41
N VAL A 50 -17.36 7.09 -7.61
CA VAL A 50 -16.59 7.06 -8.86
C VAL A 50 -16.47 8.48 -9.43
N ILE A 51 -15.31 8.80 -9.98
CA ILE A 51 -15.12 10.06 -10.72
C ILE A 51 -15.95 9.98 -12.00
N SER A 52 -16.99 10.82 -12.11
CA SER A 52 -17.90 10.81 -13.25
C SER A 52 -17.45 11.77 -14.35
N SER A 53 -16.84 12.91 -14.01
CA SER A 53 -16.33 13.87 -15.01
C SER A 53 -15.27 14.80 -14.47
N ILE A 54 -14.49 15.39 -15.40
CA ILE A 54 -13.48 16.42 -15.15
C ILE A 54 -13.68 17.55 -16.18
N GLY A 55 -13.69 18.79 -15.73
CA GLY A 55 -13.75 19.97 -16.62
C GLY A 55 -15.14 20.36 -17.12
N ILE A 56 -16.17 19.58 -16.85
CA ILE A 56 -17.53 19.83 -17.34
C ILE A 56 -18.31 20.65 -16.30
N LYS A 57 -18.89 21.77 -16.74
CA LYS A 57 -19.91 22.50 -15.97
C LYS A 57 -21.26 21.76 -16.13
N ALA A 58 -21.49 20.76 -15.31
CA ALA A 58 -22.78 20.08 -15.28
C ALA A 58 -23.80 20.89 -14.47
N LYS A 59 -25.08 20.80 -14.87
CA LYS A 59 -26.17 21.28 -14.02
C LYS A 59 -26.32 20.30 -12.85
N LEU A 60 -25.88 20.72 -11.67
CA LEU A 60 -25.91 19.91 -10.48
C LEU A 60 -27.31 19.91 -9.85
N PRO A 61 -27.74 18.79 -9.24
CA PRO A 61 -28.95 18.77 -8.42
C PRO A 61 -28.85 19.81 -7.30
N ALA A 62 -29.99 20.40 -6.91
CA ALA A 62 -30.03 21.30 -5.76
C ALA A 62 -29.58 20.54 -4.48
N GLY A 63 -28.76 21.17 -3.66
CA GLY A 63 -28.21 20.58 -2.44
C GLY A 63 -27.01 19.65 -2.62
N THR A 64 -26.45 19.56 -3.85
CA THR A 64 -25.21 18.80 -4.06
C THR A 64 -24.06 19.40 -3.22
N PRO A 65 -23.36 18.59 -2.39
CA PRO A 65 -22.17 19.06 -1.66
C PRO A 65 -21.09 19.56 -2.61
N VAL A 66 -20.63 20.78 -2.36
CA VAL A 66 -19.56 21.43 -3.14
C VAL A 66 -18.37 21.68 -2.23
N ILE A 67 -17.21 21.20 -2.64
CA ILE A 67 -15.91 21.47 -2.01
C ILE A 67 -15.20 22.50 -2.87
N ASP A 68 -15.17 23.75 -2.40
CA ASP A 68 -14.43 24.81 -3.04
C ASP A 68 -12.94 24.66 -2.71
N GLY A 69 -12.14 24.35 -3.72
CA GLY A 69 -10.69 24.13 -3.56
C GLY A 69 -9.89 25.43 -3.46
N LYS A 70 -10.46 26.58 -3.82
CA LYS A 70 -9.78 27.91 -3.75
C LYS A 70 -8.38 27.89 -4.39
N GLY A 71 -8.24 27.19 -5.51
CA GLY A 71 -6.99 27.04 -6.22
C GLY A 71 -6.06 25.93 -5.67
N ALA A 72 -6.48 25.15 -4.68
CA ALA A 72 -5.75 23.98 -4.18
C ALA A 72 -5.58 22.87 -5.24
N TRP A 73 -4.84 21.84 -4.88
CA TRP A 73 -4.43 20.78 -5.79
C TRP A 73 -5.10 19.44 -5.44
N LEU A 74 -5.75 18.84 -6.42
CA LEU A 74 -6.37 17.53 -6.29
C LEU A 74 -5.49 16.49 -6.99
N VAL A 75 -5.13 15.44 -6.24
CA VAL A 75 -4.31 14.32 -6.72
C VAL A 75 -4.97 13.00 -6.32
N PRO A 76 -4.57 11.86 -6.90
CA PRO A 76 -5.03 10.57 -6.38
C PRO A 76 -4.59 10.39 -4.93
N GLY A 77 -5.38 9.69 -4.13
CA GLY A 77 -5.00 9.26 -2.80
C GLY A 77 -3.80 8.32 -2.82
N LEU A 78 -3.00 8.36 -1.76
CA LEU A 78 -1.79 7.55 -1.64
C LEU A 78 -2.12 6.08 -1.41
N ALA A 79 -1.23 5.20 -1.83
CA ALA A 79 -1.32 3.77 -1.61
C ALA A 79 -0.08 3.27 -0.84
N ASP A 80 -0.32 2.59 0.28
CA ASP A 80 0.69 1.89 1.06
C ASP A 80 0.57 0.38 0.78
N MET A 81 1.45 -0.12 -0.11
CA MET A 81 1.34 -1.48 -0.63
C MET A 81 2.24 -2.48 0.11
N HIS A 82 2.83 -2.07 1.23
CA HIS A 82 3.51 -2.94 2.15
C HIS A 82 3.38 -2.44 3.58
N ASN A 83 2.42 -2.99 4.30
CA ASN A 83 2.27 -2.72 5.72
C ASN A 83 1.70 -3.95 6.46
N HIS A 84 1.71 -3.88 7.80
CA HIS A 84 1.27 -4.93 8.70
C HIS A 84 0.18 -4.47 9.67
N VAL A 85 -0.51 -3.38 9.33
CA VAL A 85 -1.55 -2.83 10.20
C VAL A 85 -2.79 -3.71 10.22
N THR A 86 -3.37 -3.90 11.41
CA THR A 86 -4.54 -4.75 11.62
C THR A 86 -5.57 -4.14 12.58
N THR A 87 -5.34 -2.94 13.10
CA THR A 87 -6.26 -2.28 14.04
C THR A 87 -7.01 -1.15 13.37
N ARG A 88 -8.20 -0.80 13.91
CA ARG A 88 -8.98 0.35 13.42
C ARG A 88 -8.25 1.67 13.62
N GLU A 89 -7.50 1.77 14.70
CA GLU A 89 -6.67 2.92 15.02
C GLU A 89 -5.62 3.14 13.92
N ASP A 90 -4.93 2.08 13.50
CA ASP A 90 -3.94 2.18 12.42
C ASP A 90 -4.58 2.53 11.08
N LEU A 91 -5.78 2.01 10.78
CA LEU A 91 -6.53 2.39 9.58
C LEU A 91 -6.90 3.88 9.59
N SER A 92 -7.23 4.43 10.76
CA SER A 92 -7.47 5.87 10.93
C SER A 92 -6.19 6.69 10.73
N LEU A 93 -5.03 6.19 11.20
CA LEU A 93 -3.73 6.83 10.97
C LEU A 93 -3.39 6.86 9.48
N LEU A 94 -3.56 5.74 8.77
CA LEU A 94 -3.35 5.67 7.33
C LEU A 94 -4.21 6.71 6.61
N LEU A 95 -5.52 6.71 6.87
CA LEU A 95 -6.45 7.65 6.23
C LEU A 95 -6.12 9.11 6.54
N ALA A 96 -5.80 9.43 7.80
CA ALA A 96 -5.44 10.79 8.22
C ALA A 96 -4.13 11.29 7.58
N ASN A 97 -3.26 10.38 7.15
CA ASN A 97 -2.04 10.65 6.39
C ASN A 97 -2.23 10.56 4.87
N GLY A 98 -3.47 10.53 4.37
CA GLY A 98 -3.77 10.53 2.94
C GLY A 98 -3.70 9.17 2.24
N VAL A 99 -3.51 8.10 2.97
CA VAL A 99 -3.51 6.73 2.41
C VAL A 99 -4.95 6.28 2.20
N THR A 100 -5.33 6.06 0.96
CA THR A 100 -6.68 5.62 0.56
C THR A 100 -6.75 4.18 0.09
N THR A 101 -5.60 3.55 -0.14
CA THR A 101 -5.48 2.12 -0.48
C THR A 101 -4.31 1.51 0.27
N MET A 102 -4.47 0.29 0.75
CA MET A 102 -3.39 -0.44 1.41
C MET A 102 -3.36 -1.92 1.02
N LEU A 103 -2.16 -2.51 1.05
CA LEU A 103 -1.96 -3.95 1.03
C LEU A 103 -1.32 -4.39 2.35
N ASN A 104 -2.07 -5.13 3.16
CA ASN A 104 -1.48 -5.82 4.31
C ASN A 104 -0.68 -7.03 3.79
N MET A 105 0.62 -7.02 4.05
CA MET A 105 1.58 -7.99 3.53
C MET A 105 1.84 -9.17 4.48
N GLY A 106 0.91 -9.44 5.36
CA GLY A 106 0.95 -10.56 6.30
C GLY A 106 0.44 -10.19 7.68
N GLU A 107 0.32 -11.19 8.56
CA GLU A 107 -0.15 -11.07 9.94
C GLU A 107 -1.62 -10.65 10.10
N ALA A 108 -2.33 -10.40 8.99
CA ALA A 108 -3.76 -10.17 9.02
C ALA A 108 -4.49 -11.44 9.50
N LYS A 109 -5.00 -11.40 10.74
CA LYS A 109 -5.85 -12.47 11.26
C LYS A 109 -7.09 -12.62 10.38
N ASN A 110 -7.66 -13.84 10.34
CA ASN A 110 -8.89 -14.11 9.57
C ASN A 110 -10.05 -13.16 9.95
N SER A 111 -10.11 -12.72 11.20
CA SER A 111 -11.11 -11.72 11.63
C SER A 111 -10.89 -10.34 10.98
N PHE A 112 -9.64 -9.96 10.72
CA PHE A 112 -9.33 -8.74 9.99
C PHE A 112 -9.66 -8.90 8.50
N ALA A 113 -9.15 -9.96 7.85
CA ALA A 113 -9.39 -10.23 6.44
C ALA A 113 -10.88 -10.46 6.11
N GLY A 114 -11.59 -11.23 6.95
CA GLY A 114 -12.98 -11.64 6.70
C GLY A 114 -14.05 -10.67 7.23
N ARG A 115 -13.74 -9.79 8.18
CA ARG A 115 -14.73 -8.86 8.76
C ARG A 115 -14.34 -7.40 8.67
N THR A 116 -13.16 -7.03 9.20
CA THR A 116 -12.74 -5.62 9.23
C THR A 116 -12.52 -5.09 7.81
N ARG A 117 -11.80 -5.82 6.97
CA ARG A 117 -11.59 -5.48 5.57
C ARG A 117 -12.91 -5.27 4.83
N ILE A 118 -13.88 -6.17 4.99
CA ILE A 118 -15.19 -6.06 4.33
C ILE A 118 -15.91 -4.79 4.79
N ALA A 119 -15.99 -4.57 6.11
CA ALA A 119 -16.67 -3.41 6.66
C ALA A 119 -16.05 -2.07 6.22
N VAL A 120 -14.71 -2.02 6.11
CA VAL A 120 -13.98 -0.84 5.62
C VAL A 120 -14.20 -0.66 4.12
N ASN A 121 -14.05 -1.72 3.33
CA ASN A 121 -14.22 -1.67 1.87
C ASN A 121 -15.65 -1.32 1.45
N GLU A 122 -16.65 -1.69 2.24
CA GLU A 122 -18.04 -1.26 2.08
C GLU A 122 -18.30 0.14 2.66
N GLY A 123 -17.30 0.75 3.29
CA GLY A 123 -17.36 2.07 3.92
C GLY A 123 -18.24 2.17 5.16
N LYS A 124 -18.51 1.06 5.83
CA LYS A 124 -19.18 1.01 7.14
C LYS A 124 -18.26 1.46 8.27
N VAL A 125 -16.94 1.39 8.04
CA VAL A 125 -15.89 1.82 8.95
C VAL A 125 -14.92 2.70 8.18
N PRO A 126 -14.50 3.86 8.69
CA PRO A 126 -13.49 4.69 8.06
C PRO A 126 -12.16 3.96 7.92
N GLY A 127 -11.49 4.13 6.79
CA GLY A 127 -10.19 3.53 6.50
C GLY A 127 -9.92 3.46 5.00
N PRO A 128 -8.69 3.13 4.60
CA PRO A 128 -8.33 2.91 3.19
C PRO A 128 -9.00 1.66 2.64
N GLN A 129 -9.10 1.55 1.32
CA GLN A 129 -9.41 0.28 0.65
C GLN A 129 -8.35 -0.76 1.01
N ILE A 130 -8.77 -1.92 1.50
CA ILE A 130 -7.87 -2.94 2.02
C ILE A 130 -7.76 -4.11 1.05
N PHE A 131 -6.52 -4.45 0.68
CA PHE A 131 -6.12 -5.74 0.12
C PHE A 131 -5.28 -6.48 1.16
N THR A 132 -5.27 -7.82 1.11
CA THR A 132 -4.56 -8.64 2.10
C THR A 132 -3.80 -9.78 1.42
N ALA A 133 -2.60 -10.06 1.92
CA ALA A 133 -1.82 -11.24 1.58
C ALA A 133 -1.78 -12.21 2.77
N LEU A 134 -1.87 -13.51 2.50
CA LEU A 134 -1.64 -14.55 3.50
C LEU A 134 -0.15 -14.90 3.49
N ALA A 135 0.57 -14.61 4.59
CA ALA A 135 1.99 -14.87 4.69
C ALA A 135 2.28 -16.32 5.06
N ILE A 136 3.19 -16.94 4.32
CA ILE A 136 3.63 -18.33 4.48
C ILE A 136 5.14 -18.45 4.40
N ASP A 137 5.71 -19.43 5.07
CA ASP A 137 7.13 -19.78 4.99
C ASP A 137 7.33 -21.30 5.08
N GLY A 138 8.54 -21.78 4.79
CA GLY A 138 8.94 -23.18 4.98
C GLY A 138 9.42 -23.50 6.40
N SER A 139 9.50 -22.49 7.28
CA SER A 139 9.94 -22.66 8.67
C SER A 139 9.18 -21.71 9.62
N PRO A 140 9.18 -21.98 10.94
CA PRO A 140 8.55 -21.09 11.92
C PRO A 140 9.38 -19.85 12.26
N GLN A 141 10.52 -19.63 11.62
CA GLN A 141 11.52 -18.61 11.98
C GLN A 141 10.93 -17.20 12.09
N TYR A 142 10.00 -16.84 11.21
CA TYR A 142 9.39 -15.51 11.13
C TYR A 142 7.92 -15.48 11.60
N GLY A 143 7.45 -16.59 12.23
CA GLY A 143 6.09 -16.65 12.79
C GLY A 143 4.97 -16.82 11.75
N HIS A 144 5.30 -17.07 10.49
CA HIS A 144 4.32 -17.31 9.44
C HIS A 144 3.79 -18.76 9.43
N LEU A 145 2.72 -19.00 8.67
CA LEU A 145 2.21 -20.35 8.46
C LEU A 145 3.26 -21.23 7.76
N VAL A 146 3.58 -22.38 8.37
CA VAL A 146 4.59 -23.27 7.84
C VAL A 146 3.99 -24.18 6.76
N ILE A 147 4.60 -24.15 5.59
CA ILE A 147 4.26 -24.96 4.42
C ILE A 147 5.41 -25.94 4.19
N ALA A 148 5.22 -27.19 4.59
CA ALA A 148 6.27 -28.21 4.56
C ALA A 148 6.29 -29.01 3.25
N THR A 149 5.15 -29.15 2.58
CA THR A 149 4.99 -30.03 1.41
C THR A 149 4.32 -29.31 0.24
N PRO A 150 4.46 -29.82 -1.00
CA PRO A 150 3.69 -29.35 -2.14
C PRO A 150 2.17 -29.45 -1.96
N ALA A 151 1.69 -30.43 -1.18
CA ALA A 151 0.27 -30.59 -0.87
C ALA A 151 -0.23 -29.44 0.03
N ASP A 152 0.54 -29.07 1.06
CA ASP A 152 0.24 -27.92 1.91
C ASP A 152 0.21 -26.63 1.09
N ALA A 153 1.16 -26.46 0.16
CA ALA A 153 1.25 -25.31 -0.72
C ALA A 153 -0.01 -25.14 -1.60
N ARG A 154 -0.56 -26.21 -2.14
CA ARG A 154 -1.83 -26.15 -2.90
C ARG A 154 -3.01 -25.86 -1.98
N ALA A 155 -3.08 -26.50 -0.83
CA ALA A 155 -4.17 -26.32 0.12
C ALA A 155 -4.26 -24.88 0.64
N ILE A 156 -3.11 -24.25 0.95
CA ILE A 156 -3.09 -22.89 1.48
C ILE A 156 -3.59 -21.86 0.48
N VAL A 157 -3.37 -22.05 -0.83
CA VAL A 157 -3.92 -21.16 -1.87
C VAL A 157 -5.46 -21.19 -1.85
N GLY A 158 -6.06 -22.38 -1.77
CA GLY A 158 -7.52 -22.53 -1.64
C GLY A 158 -8.06 -21.88 -0.36
N ILE A 159 -7.36 -22.05 0.76
CA ILE A 159 -7.71 -21.42 2.05
C ILE A 159 -7.61 -19.89 1.94
N ALA A 160 -6.54 -19.35 1.35
CA ALA A 160 -6.39 -17.92 1.15
C ALA A 160 -7.55 -17.35 0.36
N LYS A 161 -7.89 -17.96 -0.77
CA LYS A 161 -9.00 -17.53 -1.62
C LYS A 161 -10.35 -17.57 -0.90
N ALA A 162 -10.65 -18.67 -0.22
CA ALA A 162 -11.90 -18.87 0.51
C ALA A 162 -12.09 -17.83 1.64
N ASN A 163 -11.00 -17.34 2.23
CA ASN A 163 -11.01 -16.31 3.27
C ASN A 163 -10.90 -14.89 2.71
N GLY A 164 -10.85 -14.72 1.38
CA GLY A 164 -10.86 -13.42 0.72
C GLY A 164 -9.53 -12.69 0.73
N TYR A 165 -8.41 -13.40 0.90
CA TYR A 165 -7.09 -12.83 0.63
C TYR A 165 -6.93 -12.60 -0.87
N SER A 166 -6.28 -11.50 -1.22
CA SER A 166 -5.97 -11.15 -2.61
C SER A 166 -4.69 -11.81 -3.11
N PHE A 167 -3.78 -12.12 -2.19
CA PHE A 167 -2.46 -12.65 -2.47
C PHE A 167 -2.05 -13.73 -1.46
N VAL A 168 -1.07 -14.55 -1.87
CA VAL A 168 -0.22 -15.30 -0.95
C VAL A 168 1.15 -14.63 -0.94
N LYS A 169 1.67 -14.28 0.24
CA LYS A 169 3.02 -13.75 0.43
C LYS A 169 3.96 -14.89 0.79
N VAL A 170 4.94 -15.14 -0.07
CA VAL A 170 6.01 -16.11 0.19
C VAL A 170 7.14 -15.47 1.00
N TYR A 171 7.79 -16.31 1.81
CA TYR A 171 8.95 -15.95 2.60
C TYR A 171 10.15 -16.86 2.28
N THR A 172 11.29 -16.65 2.93
CA THR A 172 12.63 -17.09 2.51
C THR A 172 12.84 -18.60 2.50
N ASN A 173 12.19 -19.37 3.40
CA ASN A 173 12.57 -20.74 3.71
C ASN A 173 11.70 -21.82 3.02
N LEU A 174 10.84 -21.46 2.06
CA LEU A 174 10.09 -22.45 1.27
C LEU A 174 11.04 -23.38 0.49
N SER A 175 10.66 -24.67 0.36
CA SER A 175 11.34 -25.54 -0.60
C SER A 175 10.98 -25.15 -2.04
N ALA A 176 11.84 -25.53 -2.98
CA ALA A 176 11.61 -25.28 -4.40
C ALA A 176 10.33 -25.98 -4.91
N GLU A 177 10.07 -27.19 -4.44
CA GLU A 177 8.90 -27.99 -4.79
C GLU A 177 7.60 -27.38 -4.22
N ALA A 178 7.65 -26.88 -2.97
CA ALA A 178 6.51 -26.21 -2.36
C ALA A 178 6.20 -24.87 -3.08
N PHE A 179 7.23 -24.10 -3.43
CA PHE A 179 7.07 -22.87 -4.20
C PHE A 179 6.47 -23.13 -5.59
N ALA A 180 6.97 -24.13 -6.33
CA ALA A 180 6.43 -24.48 -7.63
C ALA A 180 4.95 -24.87 -7.54
N ALA A 181 4.60 -25.74 -6.58
CA ALA A 181 3.22 -26.16 -6.35
C ALA A 181 2.30 -25.01 -5.95
N LEU A 182 2.81 -24.05 -5.15
CA LEU A 182 2.10 -22.83 -4.78
C LEU A 182 1.75 -21.98 -6.00
N VAL A 183 2.74 -21.69 -6.84
CA VAL A 183 2.56 -20.84 -8.02
C VAL A 183 1.62 -21.46 -9.04
N ASP A 184 1.74 -22.79 -9.26
CA ASP A 184 0.85 -23.51 -10.16
C ASP A 184 -0.60 -23.44 -9.69
N GLU A 185 -0.86 -23.68 -8.39
CA GLU A 185 -2.19 -23.60 -7.82
C GLU A 185 -2.72 -22.16 -7.80
N ALA A 186 -1.85 -21.18 -7.50
CA ALA A 186 -2.22 -19.76 -7.51
C ALA A 186 -2.72 -19.30 -8.88
N LYS A 187 -2.10 -19.77 -9.97
CA LYS A 187 -2.56 -19.54 -11.35
C LYS A 187 -3.95 -20.13 -11.60
N VAL A 188 -4.17 -21.38 -11.15
CA VAL A 188 -5.47 -22.06 -11.30
C VAL A 188 -6.57 -21.32 -10.53
N GLN A 189 -6.27 -20.86 -9.32
CA GLN A 189 -7.22 -20.19 -8.45
C GLN A 189 -7.40 -18.70 -8.78
N GLY A 190 -6.53 -18.10 -9.59
CA GLY A 190 -6.55 -16.67 -9.91
C GLY A 190 -6.22 -15.80 -8.69
N ILE A 191 -5.26 -16.21 -7.85
CA ILE A 191 -4.74 -15.44 -6.72
C ILE A 191 -3.27 -15.08 -7.01
N GLY A 192 -2.83 -13.87 -6.65
CA GLY A 192 -1.47 -13.41 -6.91
C GLY A 192 -0.46 -14.01 -5.92
N VAL A 193 0.78 -14.19 -6.38
CA VAL A 193 1.92 -14.51 -5.51
C VAL A 193 2.83 -13.29 -5.44
N VAL A 194 3.16 -12.86 -4.22
CA VAL A 194 4.01 -11.71 -3.90
C VAL A 194 4.99 -12.12 -2.79
N GLY A 195 6.00 -11.32 -2.50
CA GLY A 195 6.80 -11.55 -1.29
C GLY A 195 8.30 -11.54 -1.52
N HIS A 196 8.97 -12.20 -0.61
CA HIS A 196 10.42 -12.23 -0.49
C HIS A 196 11.08 -13.18 -1.49
N ASN A 197 12.40 -13.13 -1.54
CA ASN A 197 13.20 -14.16 -2.19
C ASN A 197 13.06 -15.50 -1.44
N VAL A 198 12.66 -16.55 -2.16
CA VAL A 198 12.73 -17.93 -1.70
C VAL A 198 14.13 -18.45 -1.97
N LYS A 199 14.93 -18.64 -0.94
CA LYS A 199 16.36 -18.97 -1.04
C LYS A 199 16.63 -20.20 -1.89
N ALA A 200 15.77 -21.23 -1.80
CA ALA A 200 15.91 -22.47 -2.59
C ALA A 200 15.62 -22.28 -4.10
N VAL A 201 15.05 -21.13 -4.50
CA VAL A 201 14.63 -20.86 -5.89
C VAL A 201 15.45 -19.73 -6.51
N GLY A 202 15.56 -18.61 -5.81
CA GLY A 202 16.18 -17.36 -6.28
C GLY A 202 15.24 -16.49 -7.12
N LEU A 203 15.45 -15.18 -7.07
CA LEU A 203 14.51 -14.19 -7.65
C LEU A 203 14.29 -14.40 -9.15
N ALA A 204 15.31 -14.75 -9.92
CA ALA A 204 15.15 -14.94 -11.36
C ALA A 204 14.13 -16.04 -11.70
N GLN A 205 14.20 -17.15 -11.01
CA GLN A 205 13.27 -18.27 -11.22
C GLN A 205 11.88 -17.97 -10.63
N GLN A 206 11.82 -17.25 -9.50
CA GLN A 206 10.55 -16.84 -8.90
C GLN A 206 9.75 -15.91 -9.83
N LEU A 207 10.41 -14.92 -10.43
CA LEU A 207 9.76 -14.01 -11.37
C LEU A 207 9.37 -14.74 -12.66
N ALA A 208 10.21 -15.64 -13.18
CA ALA A 208 9.87 -16.48 -14.32
C ALA A 208 8.68 -17.41 -14.03
N ALA A 209 8.55 -17.90 -12.80
CA ALA A 209 7.42 -18.72 -12.37
C ALA A 209 6.13 -17.91 -12.20
N GLY A 210 6.18 -16.59 -12.02
CA GLY A 210 5.00 -15.72 -11.98
C GLY A 210 4.79 -14.98 -10.65
N GLN A 211 5.80 -14.89 -9.78
CA GLN A 211 5.72 -13.94 -8.65
C GLN A 211 5.57 -12.53 -9.21
N SER A 212 4.51 -11.84 -8.83
CA SER A 212 4.11 -10.58 -9.45
C SER A 212 4.73 -9.34 -8.81
N MET A 213 5.22 -9.45 -7.57
CA MET A 213 5.86 -8.37 -6.84
C MET A 213 6.97 -8.89 -5.92
N VAL A 214 8.12 -8.23 -5.97
CA VAL A 214 9.21 -8.40 -5.00
C VAL A 214 8.95 -7.45 -3.85
N ALA A 215 8.77 -8.00 -2.66
CA ALA A 215 8.61 -7.24 -1.44
C ALA A 215 9.98 -6.90 -0.88
N HIS A 216 10.29 -5.61 -0.85
CA HIS A 216 11.56 -4.99 -0.52
C HIS A 216 12.64 -5.13 -1.60
N VAL A 217 13.19 -4.01 -2.00
CA VAL A 217 14.27 -3.98 -3.00
C VAL A 217 15.56 -4.65 -2.52
N GLU A 218 15.79 -4.71 -1.20
CA GLU A 218 16.92 -5.42 -0.64
C GLU A 218 16.91 -6.93 -0.90
N GLU A 219 15.77 -7.52 -1.27
CA GLU A 219 15.71 -8.93 -1.63
C GLU A 219 16.61 -9.30 -2.83
N PHE A 220 16.97 -8.31 -3.62
CA PHE A 220 17.98 -8.49 -4.68
C PHE A 220 19.36 -8.78 -4.09
N PHE A 221 19.70 -8.31 -2.89
CA PHE A 221 20.93 -8.70 -2.19
C PHE A 221 20.97 -10.18 -1.84
N TYR A 222 19.81 -10.78 -1.58
CA TYR A 222 19.71 -12.14 -1.07
C TYR A 222 19.45 -13.17 -2.19
N GLY A 223 18.81 -12.75 -3.29
CA GLY A 223 18.31 -13.68 -4.31
C GLY A 223 18.81 -13.45 -5.73
N PHE A 224 19.55 -12.37 -5.99
CA PHE A 224 20.00 -12.03 -7.35
C PHE A 224 21.46 -11.63 -7.46
N PHE A 225 21.93 -10.73 -6.60
CA PHE A 225 23.34 -10.32 -6.63
C PHE A 225 24.22 -11.42 -6.02
N PRO A 226 25.42 -11.68 -6.59
CA PRO A 226 26.32 -12.67 -6.03
C PRO A 226 26.84 -12.23 -4.66
N GLU A 227 27.13 -13.21 -3.80
CA GLU A 227 27.83 -12.97 -2.54
C GLU A 227 29.14 -12.23 -2.77
N PRO A 228 29.53 -11.30 -1.89
CA PRO A 228 30.79 -10.60 -2.00
C PRO A 228 32.00 -11.57 -1.96
N PRO A 229 32.98 -11.43 -2.85
CA PRO A 229 34.04 -12.42 -3.01
C PRO A 229 34.98 -12.56 -1.80
N THR A 230 34.98 -11.63 -0.87
CA THR A 230 35.89 -11.54 0.27
C THR A 230 35.30 -11.89 1.61
N GLY A 231 34.03 -12.37 1.66
CA GLY A 231 33.31 -12.55 2.92
C GLY A 231 32.93 -11.25 3.64
N ASP A 232 33.16 -10.09 3.02
CA ASP A 232 32.67 -8.80 3.53
C ASP A 232 31.17 -8.69 3.24
N GLN A 233 30.37 -9.22 4.16
CA GLN A 233 28.89 -9.19 4.09
C GLN A 233 28.30 -7.77 4.02
N GLN A 234 29.10 -6.74 4.24
CA GLN A 234 28.71 -5.34 4.14
C GLN A 234 29.00 -4.72 2.78
N ALA A 235 29.80 -5.39 1.95
CA ALA A 235 30.10 -4.90 0.63
C ALA A 235 28.81 -4.78 -0.21
N PRO A 236 28.60 -3.66 -0.90
CA PRO A 236 27.50 -3.55 -1.84
C PRO A 236 27.82 -4.42 -3.07
N PRO A 237 26.80 -4.86 -3.82
CA PRO A 237 26.99 -5.43 -5.14
C PRO A 237 27.71 -4.46 -6.08
N ALA A 238 28.30 -4.99 -7.16
CA ALA A 238 28.89 -4.14 -8.19
C ALA A 238 27.81 -3.41 -8.99
N ASP A 239 27.95 -2.10 -9.18
CA ASP A 239 26.97 -1.25 -9.88
C ASP A 239 26.66 -1.75 -11.31
N VAL A 240 27.63 -2.41 -11.99
CA VAL A 240 27.43 -3.01 -13.31
C VAL A 240 26.31 -4.05 -13.33
N ARG A 241 26.00 -4.68 -12.21
CA ARG A 241 24.93 -5.67 -12.09
C ARG A 241 23.53 -5.05 -12.00
N ILE A 242 23.41 -3.75 -11.79
CA ILE A 242 22.14 -3.04 -11.75
C ILE A 242 21.34 -3.23 -13.05
N ALA A 243 22.02 -3.15 -14.19
CA ALA A 243 21.38 -3.33 -15.50
C ALA A 243 20.76 -4.72 -15.67
N ASP A 244 21.41 -5.76 -15.16
CA ASP A 244 20.91 -7.14 -15.22
C ASP A 244 19.65 -7.31 -14.34
N ALA A 245 19.65 -6.73 -13.14
CA ALA A 245 18.50 -6.75 -12.25
C ALA A 245 17.29 -6.03 -12.86
N ILE A 246 17.51 -4.87 -13.48
CA ILE A 246 16.49 -4.11 -14.21
C ILE A 246 15.93 -4.93 -15.38
N ALA A 247 16.80 -5.55 -16.17
CA ALA A 247 16.40 -6.39 -17.29
C ALA A 247 15.54 -7.58 -16.83
N LEU A 248 15.92 -8.21 -15.72
CA LEU A 248 15.14 -9.31 -15.12
C LEU A 248 13.72 -8.87 -14.75
N VAL A 249 13.57 -7.79 -14.00
CA VAL A 249 12.26 -7.29 -13.56
C VAL A 249 11.38 -6.94 -14.76
N LYS A 250 11.95 -6.24 -15.75
CA LYS A 250 11.21 -5.84 -16.97
C LYS A 250 10.82 -7.03 -17.83
N ALA A 251 11.67 -8.03 -17.97
CA ALA A 251 11.37 -9.25 -18.75
C ALA A 251 10.13 -9.99 -18.24
N HIS A 252 9.90 -9.96 -16.93
CA HIS A 252 8.75 -10.63 -16.29
C HIS A 252 7.61 -9.66 -15.94
N GLY A 253 7.76 -8.37 -16.18
CA GLY A 253 6.76 -7.34 -15.87
C GLY A 253 6.36 -7.35 -14.40
N ALA A 254 7.32 -7.64 -13.52
CA ALA A 254 7.11 -7.66 -12.09
C ALA A 254 7.15 -6.25 -11.51
N PHE A 255 6.55 -6.10 -10.34
CA PHE A 255 6.58 -4.86 -9.55
C PHE A 255 7.58 -5.01 -8.40
N VAL A 256 8.10 -3.90 -7.89
CA VAL A 256 9.06 -3.90 -6.78
C VAL A 256 8.65 -2.86 -5.76
N THR A 257 8.52 -3.23 -4.48
CA THR A 257 8.40 -2.22 -3.42
C THR A 257 9.78 -1.64 -3.13
N SER A 258 9.85 -0.31 -3.13
CA SER A 258 11.13 0.40 -2.95
C SER A 258 11.68 0.25 -1.53
N ASP A 259 10.82 0.43 -0.55
CA ASP A 259 11.07 0.26 0.90
C ASP A 259 12.43 0.80 1.40
N LEU A 260 12.93 1.88 0.76
CA LEU A 260 14.20 2.53 1.09
C LEU A 260 14.25 3.01 2.54
N PHE A 261 13.11 3.52 3.03
CA PHE A 261 13.03 3.96 4.42
C PHE A 261 13.16 2.79 5.38
N ASN A 262 12.58 1.63 5.04
CA ASN A 262 12.68 0.41 5.84
C ASN A 262 14.13 -0.01 6.05
N TYR A 263 14.87 -0.26 4.98
CA TYR A 263 16.25 -0.72 5.05
C TYR A 263 17.18 0.29 5.71
N ARG A 264 16.99 1.59 5.43
CA ARG A 264 17.73 2.67 6.09
C ARG A 264 17.46 2.71 7.60
N THR A 265 16.22 2.48 8.01
CA THR A 265 15.82 2.47 9.43
C THR A 265 16.42 1.27 10.15
N ILE A 266 16.43 0.09 9.52
CA ILE A 266 17.11 -1.11 10.02
C ILE A 266 18.61 -0.82 10.19
N ALA A 267 19.26 -0.30 9.15
CA ALA A 267 20.69 0.01 9.17
C ALA A 267 21.07 1.03 10.26
N ALA A 268 20.21 2.04 10.48
CA ALA A 268 20.46 3.09 11.46
C ALA A 268 20.50 2.59 12.90
N GLN A 269 19.72 1.54 13.23
CA GLN A 269 19.62 1.02 14.59
C GLN A 269 20.59 -0.12 14.92
N PHE A 270 21.35 -0.65 13.93
CA PHE A 270 22.29 -1.73 14.15
C PHE A 270 23.37 -1.34 15.17
N GLY A 271 23.39 -2.06 16.33
CA GLY A 271 24.29 -1.83 17.44
C GLY A 271 24.07 -0.49 18.18
N LYS A 272 22.93 0.17 17.96
CA LYS A 272 22.66 1.51 18.46
C LYS A 272 21.30 1.59 19.19
N PRO A 273 21.22 1.09 20.42
CA PRO A 273 19.98 1.15 21.22
C PRO A 273 19.46 2.58 21.45
N GLU A 274 20.35 3.58 21.42
CA GLU A 274 19.98 4.99 21.51
C GLU A 274 19.11 5.45 20.32
N VAL A 275 19.28 4.86 19.13
CA VAL A 275 18.45 5.15 17.96
C VAL A 275 17.02 4.64 18.17
N VAL A 276 16.88 3.40 18.66
CA VAL A 276 15.56 2.85 19.00
C VAL A 276 14.87 3.68 20.09
N LYS A 277 15.63 4.11 21.11
CA LYS A 277 15.12 5.01 22.14
C LYS A 277 14.67 6.35 21.56
N ALA A 278 15.40 6.91 20.60
CA ALA A 278 15.01 8.14 19.91
C ALA A 278 13.72 7.96 19.09
N TYR A 279 13.55 6.83 18.40
CA TYR A 279 12.29 6.53 17.69
C TYR A 279 11.10 6.41 18.64
N LEU A 280 11.28 5.78 19.81
CA LEU A 280 10.22 5.67 20.82
C LEU A 280 9.88 7.03 21.48
N ALA A 281 10.82 7.98 21.46
CA ALA A 281 10.62 9.34 21.97
C ALA A 281 10.12 10.32 20.91
N ALA A 282 10.05 9.92 19.62
CA ALA A 282 9.57 10.77 18.54
C ALA A 282 8.09 11.13 18.73
N PRO A 283 7.64 12.32 18.26
CA PRO A 283 6.26 12.75 18.43
C PRO A 283 5.22 11.77 17.88
N GLU A 284 5.55 11.07 16.80
CA GLU A 284 4.67 10.11 16.13
C GLU A 284 4.53 8.80 16.93
N ALA A 285 5.49 8.48 17.79
CA ALA A 285 5.43 7.27 18.63
C ALA A 285 4.23 7.25 19.58
N ARG A 286 3.60 8.40 19.86
CA ARG A 286 2.34 8.47 20.61
C ARG A 286 1.20 7.69 19.97
N TYR A 287 1.29 7.43 18.68
CA TYR A 287 0.29 6.68 17.90
C TYR A 287 0.54 5.16 17.90
N LEU A 288 1.65 4.67 18.44
CA LEU A 288 1.94 3.23 18.53
C LEU A 288 1.09 2.56 19.60
N SER A 289 0.69 1.32 19.33
CA SER A 289 0.08 0.48 20.37
C SER A 289 1.08 0.17 21.50
N PRO A 290 0.62 -0.19 22.70
CA PRO A 290 1.52 -0.69 23.75
C PRO A 290 2.35 -1.90 23.27
N ALA A 291 1.75 -2.80 22.49
CA ALA A 291 2.46 -3.97 21.94
C ALA A 291 3.57 -3.56 20.97
N ASP A 292 3.32 -2.60 20.06
CA ASP A 292 4.33 -2.10 19.13
C ASP A 292 5.48 -1.42 19.88
N ARG A 293 5.19 -0.62 20.91
CA ARG A 293 6.23 0.02 21.74
C ARG A 293 7.13 -1.02 22.42
N ILE A 294 6.54 -2.09 22.97
CA ILE A 294 7.29 -3.20 23.57
C ILE A 294 8.12 -3.91 22.49
N GLY A 295 7.53 -4.21 21.35
CA GLY A 295 8.22 -4.82 20.22
C GLY A 295 9.42 -3.99 19.76
N TRP A 296 9.23 -2.67 19.62
CA TRP A 296 10.30 -1.75 19.23
C TRP A 296 11.43 -1.70 20.27
N ALA A 297 11.09 -1.57 21.57
CA ALA A 297 12.07 -1.58 22.64
C ALA A 297 12.93 -2.87 22.66
N GLY A 298 12.32 -4.00 22.28
CA GLY A 298 12.97 -5.31 22.17
C GLY A 298 13.59 -5.61 20.81
N SER A 299 13.68 -4.64 19.88
CA SER A 299 14.21 -4.86 18.54
C SER A 299 15.59 -5.53 18.56
N PHE A 300 15.69 -6.70 17.91
CA PHE A 300 16.94 -7.44 17.87
C PHE A 300 18.02 -6.75 17.01
N TYR A 301 17.67 -5.87 16.11
CA TYR A 301 18.61 -5.11 15.28
C TYR A 301 19.59 -4.28 16.12
N GLN A 302 19.14 -3.73 17.25
CA GLN A 302 20.00 -2.96 18.14
C GLN A 302 21.15 -3.76 18.77
N THR A 303 21.09 -5.10 18.69
CA THR A 303 22.16 -5.99 19.18
C THR A 303 23.17 -6.40 18.10
N LYS A 304 22.97 -5.98 16.85
CA LYS A 304 23.81 -6.33 15.70
C LYS A 304 24.95 -5.32 15.53
N ALA A 305 26.17 -5.78 15.43
CA ALA A 305 27.35 -4.92 15.20
C ALA A 305 27.79 -4.96 13.73
N VAL A 306 26.92 -4.43 12.85
CA VAL A 306 27.18 -4.40 11.39
C VAL A 306 26.92 -2.99 10.86
N ASP A 307 27.81 -2.47 10.00
CA ASP A 307 27.58 -1.23 9.27
C ASP A 307 27.02 -1.51 7.86
N LEU A 308 25.78 -1.15 7.64
CA LEU A 308 25.09 -1.31 6.35
C LEU A 308 25.11 -0.04 5.48
N SER A 309 25.84 1.01 5.87
CA SER A 309 25.83 2.31 5.18
C SER A 309 26.14 2.21 3.68
N ARG A 310 27.08 1.34 3.30
CA ARG A 310 27.45 1.12 1.88
C ARG A 310 26.32 0.44 1.09
N ARG A 311 25.59 -0.51 1.73
CA ARG A 311 24.43 -1.17 1.11
C ARG A 311 23.26 -0.20 0.97
N VAL A 312 22.97 0.61 1.99
CA VAL A 312 21.96 1.67 1.93
C VAL A 312 22.25 2.64 0.77
N ALA A 313 23.52 3.06 0.62
CA ALA A 313 23.91 3.94 -0.49
C ALA A 313 23.77 3.26 -1.86
N PHE A 314 24.08 1.97 -1.96
CA PHE A 314 23.88 1.21 -3.20
C PHE A 314 22.39 1.08 -3.52
N GLU A 315 21.55 0.76 -2.54
CA GLU A 315 20.10 0.59 -2.69
C GLU A 315 19.44 1.86 -3.21
N ALA A 316 19.82 3.02 -2.70
CA ALA A 316 19.33 4.31 -3.18
C ALA A 316 19.65 4.50 -4.68
N ARG A 317 20.91 4.18 -5.12
CA ARG A 317 21.28 4.23 -6.53
C ARG A 317 20.54 3.20 -7.38
N PHE A 318 20.33 2.01 -6.84
CA PHE A 318 19.62 0.93 -7.51
C PHE A 318 18.14 1.29 -7.76
N VAL A 319 17.44 1.79 -6.75
CA VAL A 319 16.04 2.25 -6.89
C VAL A 319 15.95 3.42 -7.88
N LYS A 320 16.90 4.36 -7.83
CA LYS A 320 16.97 5.46 -8.82
C LYS A 320 17.14 4.93 -10.24
N ALA A 321 18.06 3.99 -10.46
CA ALA A 321 18.25 3.39 -11.77
C ALA A 321 17.03 2.60 -12.25
N MET A 322 16.36 1.87 -11.36
CA MET A 322 15.08 1.22 -11.66
C MET A 322 14.01 2.22 -12.11
N ALA A 323 13.86 3.33 -11.37
CA ALA A 323 12.90 4.39 -11.70
C ALA A 323 13.17 5.01 -13.07
N ASP A 324 14.45 5.32 -13.37
CA ASP A 324 14.85 5.90 -14.66
C ASP A 324 14.66 4.92 -15.84
N ALA A 325 14.82 3.63 -15.58
CA ALA A 325 14.58 2.59 -16.57
C ALA A 325 13.10 2.23 -16.73
N GLY A 326 12.19 2.86 -15.97
CA GLY A 326 10.75 2.61 -16.02
C GLY A 326 10.33 1.26 -15.42
N VAL A 327 11.08 0.73 -14.46
CA VAL A 327 10.63 -0.40 -13.63
C VAL A 327 9.44 0.08 -12.79
N PRO A 328 8.34 -0.69 -12.70
CA PRO A 328 7.16 -0.29 -11.93
C PRO A 328 7.43 -0.40 -10.42
N LEU A 329 7.91 0.71 -9.83
CA LEU A 329 8.12 0.82 -8.39
C LEU A 329 6.81 1.13 -7.66
N ILE A 330 6.66 0.57 -6.46
CA ILE A 330 5.53 0.77 -5.57
C ILE A 330 6.06 1.20 -4.19
N THR A 331 5.34 2.10 -3.51
CA THR A 331 5.67 2.50 -2.14
C THR A 331 5.09 1.55 -1.11
N GLY A 332 5.82 1.34 -0.02
CA GLY A 332 5.41 0.64 1.19
C GLY A 332 5.99 1.32 2.43
N GLY A 333 5.29 1.24 3.55
CA GLY A 333 5.75 1.80 4.82
C GLY A 333 6.31 0.76 5.77
N ASP A 334 6.05 -0.51 5.53
CA ASP A 334 6.37 -1.70 6.35
C ASP A 334 6.02 -1.53 7.85
N ALA A 335 5.07 -0.62 8.11
CA ALA A 335 4.68 -0.24 9.46
C ALA A 335 3.70 -1.28 10.07
N PRO A 336 3.77 -1.51 11.38
CA PRO A 336 4.64 -0.94 12.41
C PRO A 336 5.82 -1.84 12.82
N THR A 337 6.24 -2.78 11.99
CA THR A 337 7.12 -3.90 12.35
C THR A 337 8.51 -3.47 12.82
N ILE A 338 9.07 -2.42 12.25
CA ILE A 338 10.44 -1.94 12.52
C ILE A 338 10.40 -0.62 13.32
N PRO A 339 11.27 -0.43 14.36
CA PRO A 339 11.38 0.84 15.05
C PRO A 339 11.59 2.02 14.10
N GLY A 340 10.78 3.07 14.25
CA GLY A 340 10.75 4.24 13.38
C GLY A 340 9.59 4.25 12.37
N GLN A 341 8.90 3.13 12.16
CA GLN A 341 7.85 2.99 11.16
C GLN A 341 6.44 3.12 11.76
N VAL A 342 6.01 4.33 12.03
CA VAL A 342 4.64 4.59 12.50
C VAL A 342 3.66 4.56 11.32
N PRO A 343 2.52 3.83 11.40
CA PRO A 343 1.54 3.73 10.32
C PRO A 343 1.11 5.10 9.76
N GLY A 344 1.10 5.22 8.43
CA GLY A 344 0.83 6.46 7.71
C GLY A 344 2.04 7.40 7.61
N PHE A 345 2.75 7.62 8.70
CA PHE A 345 3.97 8.46 8.72
C PHE A 345 5.13 7.78 7.99
N ALA A 346 5.25 6.45 8.10
CA ALA A 346 6.27 5.67 7.42
C ALA A 346 6.19 5.81 5.89
N LEU A 347 4.98 5.86 5.31
CA LEU A 347 4.82 6.07 3.88
C LEU A 347 5.37 7.44 3.42
N HIS A 348 5.15 8.49 4.21
CA HIS A 348 5.73 9.78 3.91
C HIS A 348 7.25 9.81 4.07
N ALA A 349 7.79 9.02 5.00
CA ALA A 349 9.24 8.85 5.12
C ALA A 349 9.83 8.07 3.94
N GLU A 350 9.10 7.11 3.40
CA GLU A 350 9.46 6.42 2.15
C GLU A 350 9.46 7.38 0.96
N ILE A 351 8.43 8.21 0.80
CA ILE A 351 8.38 9.27 -0.23
C ILE A 351 9.62 10.19 -0.13
N ASP A 352 9.98 10.62 1.09
CA ASP A 352 11.19 11.43 1.29
C ASP A 352 12.48 10.65 0.96
N ALA A 353 12.53 9.35 1.27
CA ALA A 353 13.69 8.52 0.95
C ALA A 353 13.86 8.35 -0.56
N MET A 354 12.78 8.17 -1.31
CA MET A 354 12.80 8.12 -2.78
C MET A 354 13.28 9.44 -3.39
N LEU A 355 12.76 10.58 -2.91
CA LEU A 355 13.22 11.90 -3.34
C LEU A 355 14.70 12.14 -3.02
N ALA A 356 15.16 11.73 -1.83
CA ALA A 356 16.56 11.80 -1.42
C ALA A 356 17.48 10.89 -2.26
N ALA A 357 16.95 9.76 -2.75
CA ALA A 357 17.64 8.89 -3.70
C ALA A 357 17.72 9.49 -5.12
N GLY A 358 17.06 10.65 -5.36
CA GLY A 358 17.09 11.37 -6.63
C GLY A 358 15.94 11.06 -7.59
N LEU A 359 14.90 10.38 -7.14
CA LEU A 359 13.70 10.24 -7.95
C LEU A 359 13.01 11.61 -8.09
N THR A 360 12.43 11.84 -9.25
CA THR A 360 11.64 13.07 -9.46
C THR A 360 10.32 12.99 -8.66
N PRO A 361 9.71 14.13 -8.30
CA PRO A 361 8.38 14.14 -7.69
C PRO A 361 7.33 13.34 -8.49
N TRP A 362 7.41 13.37 -9.81
CA TRP A 362 6.55 12.59 -10.69
C TRP A 362 6.76 11.08 -10.52
N GLN A 363 8.00 10.60 -10.53
CA GLN A 363 8.32 9.18 -10.34
C GLN A 363 7.86 8.69 -8.97
N THR A 364 8.15 9.48 -7.93
CA THR A 364 7.77 9.18 -6.54
C THR A 364 6.25 9.14 -6.36
N LEU A 365 5.53 10.16 -6.88
CA LEU A 365 4.08 10.19 -6.79
C LEU A 365 3.43 9.07 -7.62
N ALA A 366 4.01 8.70 -8.76
CA ALA A 366 3.55 7.56 -9.55
C ALA A 366 3.67 6.25 -8.77
N ALA A 367 4.78 6.03 -8.07
CA ALA A 367 4.99 4.86 -7.21
C ALA A 367 4.01 4.80 -6.03
N ALA A 368 3.52 5.95 -5.56
CA ALA A 368 2.57 6.05 -4.45
C ALA A 368 1.10 6.09 -4.89
N THR A 369 0.79 6.09 -6.20
CA THR A 369 -0.58 6.26 -6.70
C THR A 369 -0.88 5.36 -7.89
N ARG A 370 -0.45 5.75 -9.10
CA ARG A 370 -0.76 5.09 -10.36
C ARG A 370 -0.23 3.66 -10.41
N THR A 371 1.03 3.44 -10.08
CA THR A 371 1.67 2.11 -10.18
C THR A 371 1.00 1.08 -9.26
N PRO A 372 0.64 1.39 -7.99
CA PRO A 372 -0.24 0.54 -7.19
C PRO A 372 -1.58 0.20 -7.86
N GLY A 373 -2.21 1.19 -8.51
CA GLY A 373 -3.45 0.96 -9.27
C GLY A 373 -3.27 0.00 -10.43
N GLU A 374 -2.18 0.14 -11.19
CA GLU A 374 -1.79 -0.76 -12.27
C GLU A 374 -1.49 -2.18 -11.75
N PHE A 375 -0.80 -2.30 -10.62
CA PHE A 375 -0.52 -3.58 -9.96
C PHE A 375 -1.81 -4.32 -9.59
N ILE A 376 -2.71 -3.66 -8.88
CA ILE A 376 -3.98 -4.27 -8.45
C ILE A 376 -4.86 -4.59 -9.66
N ALA A 377 -4.95 -3.72 -10.66
CA ALA A 377 -5.72 -4.00 -11.89
C ALA A 377 -5.20 -5.22 -12.65
N LYS A 378 -3.87 -5.46 -12.62
CA LYS A 378 -3.23 -6.61 -13.26
C LYS A 378 -3.43 -7.91 -12.47
N THR A 379 -3.45 -7.84 -11.15
CA THR A 379 -3.31 -9.03 -10.27
C THR A 379 -4.57 -9.43 -9.52
N VAL A 380 -5.55 -8.51 -9.38
CA VAL A 380 -6.80 -8.76 -8.65
C VAL A 380 -7.99 -8.56 -9.60
N PRO A 381 -8.50 -9.64 -10.20
CA PRO A 381 -9.62 -9.57 -11.13
C PRO A 381 -10.84 -8.88 -10.55
N GLY A 382 -11.42 -7.93 -11.30
CA GLY A 382 -12.63 -7.21 -10.89
C GLY A 382 -12.42 -6.09 -9.87
N ALA A 383 -11.18 -5.82 -9.45
CA ALA A 383 -10.90 -4.68 -8.58
C ALA A 383 -11.21 -3.35 -9.28
N ALA A 384 -11.82 -2.42 -8.54
CA ALA A 384 -12.09 -1.08 -9.04
C ALA A 384 -10.78 -0.34 -9.33
N LYS A 385 -10.73 0.37 -10.47
CA LYS A 385 -9.56 1.17 -10.87
C LYS A 385 -9.35 2.34 -9.90
N PHE A 386 -8.11 2.60 -9.50
CA PHE A 386 -7.72 3.71 -8.64
C PHE A 386 -6.33 4.24 -9.02
N GLY A 387 -5.85 5.27 -8.32
CA GLY A 387 -4.50 5.83 -8.49
C GLY A 387 -4.36 6.84 -9.63
N VAL A 388 -5.47 7.15 -10.32
CA VAL A 388 -5.54 8.17 -11.37
C VAL A 388 -6.81 9.00 -11.18
N VAL A 389 -6.73 10.32 -11.35
CA VAL A 389 -7.92 11.19 -11.39
C VAL A 389 -8.45 11.20 -12.83
N ALA A 390 -9.36 10.27 -13.11
CA ALA A 390 -9.97 10.13 -14.43
C ALA A 390 -11.41 9.55 -14.34
N PRO A 391 -12.31 9.87 -15.27
CA PRO A 391 -13.64 9.26 -15.29
C PRO A 391 -13.59 7.73 -15.27
N GLY A 392 -14.46 7.10 -14.48
CA GLY A 392 -14.52 5.66 -14.28
C GLY A 392 -13.55 5.11 -13.24
N TYR A 393 -12.71 5.94 -12.63
CA TYR A 393 -11.85 5.55 -11.51
C TYR A 393 -12.56 5.78 -10.18
N ARG A 394 -12.26 4.95 -9.19
CA ARG A 394 -12.71 5.12 -7.81
C ARG A 394 -12.24 6.49 -7.29
N ALA A 395 -13.12 7.20 -6.63
CA ALA A 395 -12.83 8.52 -6.09
C ALA A 395 -12.07 8.40 -4.76
N ASP A 396 -10.78 8.11 -4.91
CA ASP A 396 -9.76 8.12 -3.88
C ASP A 396 -8.86 9.32 -4.18
N LEU A 397 -9.05 10.40 -3.43
CA LEU A 397 -8.51 11.70 -3.78
C LEU A 397 -7.90 12.40 -2.56
N LEU A 398 -6.85 13.17 -2.81
CA LEU A 398 -6.20 14.03 -1.85
C LEU A 398 -6.31 15.47 -2.32
N LEU A 399 -6.83 16.36 -1.48
CA LEU A 399 -6.76 17.80 -1.69
C LEU A 399 -5.60 18.34 -0.86
N VAL A 400 -4.66 19.04 -1.50
CA VAL A 400 -3.45 19.59 -0.88
C VAL A 400 -3.25 21.05 -1.26
N ALA A 401 -2.51 21.80 -0.44
CA ALA A 401 -2.39 23.25 -0.60
C ALA A 401 -1.52 23.65 -1.81
N GLU A 402 -0.48 22.91 -2.10
CA GLU A 402 0.54 23.25 -3.09
C GLU A 402 0.68 22.16 -4.16
N ASN A 403 1.32 22.50 -5.28
CA ASN A 403 1.62 21.54 -6.35
C ASN A 403 2.56 20.44 -5.85
N PRO A 404 2.11 19.18 -5.71
CA PRO A 404 2.96 18.12 -5.20
C PRO A 404 4.07 17.70 -6.17
N LEU A 405 4.02 18.13 -7.43
CA LEU A 405 5.11 17.95 -8.40
C LEU A 405 6.26 18.97 -8.18
N GLU A 406 6.02 20.04 -7.43
CA GLU A 406 7.00 21.05 -7.06
C GLU A 406 7.36 20.95 -5.57
N ASN A 407 6.36 20.74 -4.71
CA ASN A 407 6.54 20.56 -3.27
C ASN A 407 5.84 19.27 -2.79
N PRO A 408 6.47 18.09 -2.88
CA PRO A 408 5.89 16.83 -2.41
C PRO A 408 5.55 16.81 -0.91
N LYS A 409 6.17 17.69 -0.10
CA LYS A 409 5.88 17.77 1.35
C LYS A 409 4.44 18.19 1.66
N THR A 410 3.74 18.84 0.70
CA THR A 410 2.32 19.18 0.83
C THR A 410 1.43 17.97 1.08
N LEU A 411 1.85 16.77 0.64
CA LEU A 411 1.13 15.51 0.85
C LEU A 411 0.98 15.12 2.34
N ARG A 412 1.88 15.64 3.21
CA ARG A 412 1.87 15.34 4.66
C ARG A 412 0.75 16.06 5.43
N ALA A 413 0.19 17.10 4.83
CA ALA A 413 -0.82 17.94 5.46
C ALA A 413 -2.02 18.15 4.52
N PRO A 414 -2.79 17.10 4.24
CA PRO A 414 -3.93 17.21 3.34
C PRO A 414 -4.99 18.17 3.90
N LEU A 415 -5.56 18.98 3.02
CA LEU A 415 -6.74 19.79 3.30
C LEU A 415 -8.00 18.95 3.40
N GLY A 416 -7.94 17.72 2.88
CA GLY A 416 -8.95 16.69 3.02
C GLY A 416 -8.63 15.46 2.17
N VAL A 417 -9.26 14.36 2.51
CA VAL A 417 -9.10 13.04 1.90
C VAL A 417 -10.46 12.50 1.50
N MET A 418 -10.58 12.02 0.28
CA MET A 418 -11.74 11.26 -0.17
C MET A 418 -11.35 9.81 -0.38
N VAL A 419 -12.11 8.88 0.20
CA VAL A 419 -11.96 7.44 -0.02
C VAL A 419 -13.28 6.82 -0.43
N GLY A 420 -13.32 6.18 -1.60
CA GLY A 420 -14.55 5.62 -2.14
C GLY A 420 -15.71 6.62 -2.22
N GLY A 421 -15.42 7.89 -2.54
CA GLY A 421 -16.39 8.99 -2.63
C GLY A 421 -16.76 9.67 -1.30
N ARG A 422 -16.28 9.16 -0.15
CA ARG A 422 -16.54 9.77 1.16
C ARG A 422 -15.47 10.79 1.49
N TRP A 423 -15.90 12.03 1.71
CA TRP A 423 -15.01 13.13 2.03
C TRP A 423 -14.76 13.26 3.53
N HIS A 424 -13.49 13.38 3.88
CA HIS A 424 -13.01 13.70 5.21
C HIS A 424 -12.22 15.02 5.13
N ASP A 425 -12.76 16.07 5.70
CA ASP A 425 -12.09 17.38 5.76
C ASP A 425 -10.95 17.39 6.78
N VAL A 426 -10.21 18.48 6.82
CA VAL A 426 -9.07 18.65 7.74
C VAL A 426 -9.47 18.52 9.21
N ALA A 427 -10.69 18.88 9.59
CA ALA A 427 -11.17 18.76 10.96
C ALA A 427 -11.41 17.28 11.33
N ALA A 428 -12.04 16.52 10.43
CA ALA A 428 -12.23 15.08 10.59
C ALA A 428 -10.90 14.32 10.68
N LEU A 429 -9.92 14.67 9.82
CA LEU A 429 -8.58 14.04 9.85
C LEU A 429 -7.84 14.32 11.16
N LYS A 430 -7.88 15.57 11.64
CA LYS A 430 -7.29 15.95 12.94
C LYS A 430 -7.98 15.23 14.11
N MET A 431 -9.28 15.07 14.06
CA MET A 431 -10.05 14.35 15.07
C MET A 431 -9.65 12.87 15.11
N MET A 432 -9.49 12.20 13.95
CA MET A 432 -8.98 10.83 13.87
C MET A 432 -7.63 10.68 14.57
N LEU A 433 -6.68 11.58 14.29
CA LEU A 433 -5.36 11.56 14.94
C LEU A 433 -5.48 11.77 16.46
N ALA A 434 -6.31 12.70 16.91
CA ALA A 434 -6.50 12.99 18.33
C ALA A 434 -7.13 11.78 19.06
N GLU A 435 -8.13 11.14 18.46
CA GLU A 435 -8.77 9.94 19.02
C GLU A 435 -7.79 8.77 19.14
N VAL A 436 -6.96 8.54 18.11
CA VAL A 436 -5.95 7.48 18.17
C VAL A 436 -4.94 7.79 19.28
N ALA A 437 -4.43 9.01 19.37
CA ALA A 437 -3.50 9.41 20.43
C ALA A 437 -4.11 9.20 21.83
N ALA A 438 -5.37 9.59 22.02
CA ALA A 438 -6.05 9.41 23.30
C ALA A 438 -6.22 7.93 23.68
N ARG A 439 -6.62 7.08 22.74
CA ARG A 439 -6.76 5.63 22.96
C ARG A 439 -5.43 4.93 23.24
N ARG A 440 -4.34 5.39 22.64
CA ARG A 440 -2.99 4.83 22.77
C ARG A 440 -2.21 5.39 23.98
N ALA A 441 -2.72 6.46 24.61
CA ALA A 441 -2.14 7.05 25.82
C ALA A 441 -2.51 6.28 27.10
N VAL A 442 -3.49 5.39 27.05
CA VAL A 442 -3.88 4.57 28.22
C VAL A 442 -2.82 3.50 28.45
N PRO A 443 -2.30 3.37 29.71
CA PRO A 443 -1.23 2.42 30.06
C PRO A 443 -1.61 0.97 29.86
#